data_68d3a0c9dc5d738148f82f1bc61fb25a
#
_entry.id   68d3a0c9dc5d738148f82f1bc61fb25a
#
_cell.length_a   1.000
_cell.length_b   1.000
_cell.length_c   1.000
_cell.angle_alpha   90.00
_cell.angle_beta   90.00
_cell.angle_gamma   90.00
#
_symmetry.space_group_name_H-M   'P 1'
#
loop_
_entity.id
_entity.type
_entity.pdbx_description
1 polymer ?
#
loop_
_entity_poly.entity_id
_entity_poly.type
_entity_poly.pdbx_seq_one_letter_code
_entity_poly.pdbx_strand_id
1 'polypeptide(L)' 'MTRTLIVNGKEKAVDAATLADLLKQLDYEGDWLATAVNSELVPRGARDSFRLNDGDRIEILSPMQGG' A
#
# COMPACT_ATOMS: atom_id res chain seq x y z
N MET A 1 7.46 12.08 -8.73
CA MET A 1 8.35 12.27 -7.58
C MET A 1 8.46 11.01 -6.77
N THR A 2 9.66 10.72 -6.34
CA THR A 2 9.92 9.50 -5.57
C THR A 2 9.59 9.72 -4.10
N ARG A 3 8.91 8.75 -3.51
CA ARG A 3 8.61 8.75 -2.07
C ARG A 3 9.28 7.55 -1.43
N THR A 4 9.74 7.72 -0.23
CA THR A 4 10.24 6.59 0.56
C THR A 4 9.14 6.17 1.51
N LEU A 5 8.70 4.94 1.37
CA LEU A 5 7.64 4.38 2.21
C LEU A 5 8.17 3.17 2.94
N ILE A 6 7.52 2.83 4.04
CA ILE A 6 7.84 1.60 4.75
C ILE A 6 6.72 0.62 4.48
N VAL A 7 6.99 -0.37 3.65
CA VAL A 7 5.98 -1.33 3.22
C VAL A 7 6.25 -2.67 3.89
N ASN A 8 5.33 -3.09 4.73
CA ASN A 8 5.47 -4.33 5.51
C ASN A 8 6.82 -4.40 6.22
N GLY A 9 7.23 -3.28 6.80
CA GLY A 9 8.45 -3.19 7.57
C GLY A 9 9.71 -2.95 6.76
N LYS A 10 9.60 -2.77 5.46
CA LYS A 10 10.76 -2.55 4.60
C LYS A 10 10.66 -1.22 3.88
N GLU A 11 11.77 -0.50 3.84
CA GLU A 11 11.81 0.76 3.10
C GLU A 11 11.81 0.51 1.61
N LYS A 12 10.99 1.27 0.90
CA LYS A 12 10.93 1.21 -0.56
C LYS A 12 10.78 2.61 -1.12
N ALA A 13 11.52 2.89 -2.16
CA ALA A 13 11.38 4.15 -2.90
C ALA A 13 10.44 3.90 -4.07
N VAL A 14 9.35 4.63 -4.12
CA VAL A 14 8.32 4.42 -5.15
C VAL A 14 7.85 5.76 -5.71
N ASP A 15 7.27 5.71 -6.90
CA ASP A 15 6.69 6.88 -7.53
C ASP A 15 5.18 6.96 -7.33
N ALA A 16 4.59 5.98 -6.67
CA ALA A 16 3.15 5.92 -6.52
C ALA A 16 2.62 7.13 -5.78
N ALA A 17 1.55 7.73 -6.29
CA ALA A 17 0.90 8.86 -5.66
C ALA A 17 -0.21 8.44 -4.72
N THR A 18 -0.87 7.33 -5.04
CA THR A 18 -1.98 6.82 -4.24
C THR A 18 -1.69 5.39 -3.80
N LEU A 19 -2.47 4.91 -2.84
CA LEU A 19 -2.32 3.54 -2.37
C LEU A 19 -2.62 2.54 -3.49
N ALA A 20 -3.61 2.82 -4.33
CA ALA A 20 -3.92 1.95 -5.46
C ALA A 20 -2.73 1.86 -6.41
N ASP A 21 -2.08 2.99 -6.68
CA ASP A 21 -0.89 2.99 -7.54
C ASP A 21 0.23 2.17 -6.93
N LEU A 22 0.39 2.25 -5.62
CA LEU A 22 1.43 1.50 -4.93
C LEU A 22 1.21 0.00 -5.10
N LEU A 23 -0.02 -0.44 -4.96
CA LEU A 23 -0.33 -1.86 -5.10
C LEU A 23 0.00 -2.35 -6.51
N LYS A 24 -0.28 -1.53 -7.50
CA LYS A 24 0.08 -1.88 -8.88
C LYS A 24 1.57 -1.98 -9.08
N GLN A 25 2.32 -1.05 -8.53
CA GLN A 25 3.78 -1.05 -8.67
C GLN A 25 4.41 -2.24 -7.99
N LEU A 26 3.82 -2.72 -6.90
CA LEU A 26 4.36 -3.85 -6.15
C LEU A 26 3.76 -5.19 -6.59
N ASP A 27 2.93 -5.16 -7.63
CA ASP A 27 2.32 -6.37 -8.18
C ASP A 27 1.36 -7.07 -7.22
N TYR A 28 0.76 -6.32 -6.34
CA TYR A 28 -0.32 -6.86 -5.51
C TYR A 28 -1.62 -6.76 -6.29
N GLU A 29 -2.28 -7.88 -6.45
CA GLU A 29 -3.55 -7.91 -7.17
C GLU A 29 -4.61 -8.62 -6.36
N GLY A 30 -5.85 -8.28 -6.66
CA GLY A 30 -6.97 -8.98 -6.10
C GLY A 30 -7.74 -8.17 -5.08
N ASP A 31 -8.97 -8.59 -4.89
CA ASP A 31 -9.90 -7.90 -4.01
C ASP A 31 -9.75 -8.33 -2.55
N TRP A 32 -8.89 -9.29 -2.32
CA TRP A 32 -8.74 -9.92 -1.01
C TRP A 32 -7.71 -9.23 -0.13
N LEU A 33 -7.05 -8.22 -0.67
CA LEU A 33 -6.01 -7.52 0.08
C LEU A 33 -6.61 -6.64 1.16
N ALA A 34 -5.98 -6.64 2.31
CA ALA A 34 -6.27 -5.66 3.35
C ALA A 34 -5.11 -4.69 3.42
N THR A 35 -5.40 -3.41 3.48
CA THR A 35 -4.36 -2.39 3.50
C THR A 35 -4.58 -1.44 4.67
N ALA A 36 -3.46 -1.00 5.26
CA ALA A 36 -3.48 0.01 6.31
C ALA A 36 -2.34 0.97 6.08
N VAL A 37 -2.55 2.23 6.41
CA VAL A 37 -1.54 3.26 6.31
C VAL A 37 -1.44 3.94 7.66
N ASN A 38 -0.24 3.91 8.24
CA ASN A 38 0.01 4.47 9.57
C ASN A 38 -0.97 3.92 10.59
N SER A 39 -1.20 2.61 10.54
CA SER A 39 -2.09 1.88 11.44
C SER A 39 -3.58 2.17 11.23
N GLU A 40 -3.92 2.83 10.15
CA GLU A 40 -5.30 3.15 9.84
C GLU A 40 -5.77 2.32 8.66
N LEU A 41 -6.82 1.54 8.86
CA LEU A 41 -7.34 0.68 7.81
C LEU A 41 -7.87 1.51 6.64
N VAL A 42 -7.47 1.14 5.43
CA VAL A 42 -7.93 1.80 4.22
C VAL A 42 -8.75 0.80 3.42
N PRO A 43 -10.07 1.00 3.35
CA PRO A 43 -10.90 0.07 2.59
C PRO A 43 -10.60 0.12 1.10
N ARG A 44 -10.93 -0.96 0.43
CA ARG A 44 -10.67 -1.11 -0.99
C ARG A 44 -11.15 0.07 -1.82
N GLY A 45 -12.35 0.56 -1.55
CA GLY A 45 -12.93 1.66 -2.32
C GLY A 45 -12.27 3.00 -2.09
N ALA A 46 -11.42 3.12 -1.07
CA ALA A 46 -10.73 4.37 -0.77
C ALA A 46 -9.30 4.40 -1.28
N ARG A 47 -8.80 3.29 -1.81
CA ARG A 47 -7.39 3.22 -2.21
C ARG A 47 -7.03 4.16 -3.34
N ASP A 48 -7.96 4.36 -4.28
CA ASP A 48 -7.70 5.21 -5.43
C ASP A 48 -7.53 6.67 -5.04
N SER A 49 -8.16 7.09 -3.97
CA SER A 49 -8.10 8.47 -3.54
C SER A 49 -7.20 8.69 -2.34
N PHE A 50 -6.63 7.63 -1.79
CA PHE A 50 -5.75 7.75 -0.63
C PHE A 50 -4.35 8.17 -1.08
N ARG A 51 -3.99 9.40 -0.77
CA ARG A 51 -2.70 9.96 -1.16
C ARG A 51 -1.61 9.51 -0.21
N LEU A 52 -0.50 9.10 -0.77
CA LEU A 52 0.66 8.67 0.00
C LEU A 52 1.61 9.82 0.24
N ASN A 53 2.20 9.85 1.42
CA ASN A 53 3.21 10.83 1.78
C ASN A 53 4.51 10.14 2.10
N ASP A 54 5.59 10.87 1.93
CA ASP A 54 6.91 10.37 2.26
C ASP A 54 6.95 9.95 3.72
N GLY A 55 7.49 8.77 3.97
CA GLY A 55 7.58 8.25 5.33
C GLY A 55 6.37 7.45 5.79
N ASP A 56 5.33 7.37 4.99
CA ASP A 56 4.14 6.60 5.38
C ASP A 56 4.48 5.13 5.57
N ARG A 57 3.84 4.54 6.56
CA ARG A 57 3.97 3.12 6.85
C ARG A 57 2.77 2.38 6.30
N ILE A 58 3.04 1.49 5.36
CA ILE A 58 2.00 0.77 4.64
C ILE A 58 2.04 -0.69 5.06
N GLU A 59 0.88 -1.23 5.40
CA GLU A 59 0.75 -2.65 5.71
C GLU A 59 -0.19 -3.28 4.69
N ILE A 60 0.27 -4.33 4.06
CA ILE A 60 -0.50 -5.04 3.04
C ILE A 60 -0.59 -6.50 3.44
N LEU A 61 -1.81 -6.97 3.64
CA LEU A 61 -2.05 -8.36 4.01
C LEU A 61 -2.80 -9.04 2.88
N SER A 62 -2.34 -10.21 2.51
CA SER A 62 -3.00 -11.02 1.50
C SER A 62 -3.43 -12.33 2.13
N PRO A 63 -4.74 -12.58 2.28
CA PRO A 63 -5.20 -13.82 2.90
C PRO A 63 -4.90 -15.06 2.07
N MET A 64 -4.59 -14.88 0.81
CA MET A 64 -4.22 -16.00 -0.05
C MET A 64 -2.76 -16.38 0.10
N GLN A 65 -2.00 -15.57 0.76
CA GLN A 65 -0.58 -15.78 0.93
C GLN A 65 -0.36 -16.79 2.02
N GLY A 66 0.40 -17.79 1.76
CA GLY A 66 0.69 -18.80 2.76
C GLY A 66 -0.42 -19.80 2.97
N GLY A 67 -1.51 -19.59 2.26
CA GLY A 67 -2.62 -20.55 2.33
C GLY A 67 -2.35 -21.73 1.46
#